data_c34a4b3b08f626ed03f158cd6b7eed9e
#
_entry.id   c34a4b3b08f626ed03f158cd6b7eed9e
#
_cell.length_a   1.000
_cell.length_b   1.000
_cell.length_c   1.000
_cell.angle_alpha   90.00
_cell.angle_beta   90.00
_cell.angle_gamma   90.00
#
_symmetry.space_group_name_H-M   'P 1'
#
loop_
_entity.id
_entity.type
_entity.pdbx_description
1 polymer ?
#
loop_
_entity_poly.entity_id
_entity_poly.type
_entity_poly.pdbx_seq_one_letter_code
_entity_poly.pdbx_strand_id
1 'polypeptide(L)'
;MPSALHKSFWSLSLKTVDQAKRRLKNSRLFCALPFLQYTYLFDVSRAIVVPQLKLGFVPTPKVANRSMKAAIAVTVDPQFKGEPHRANWEYTPLALLRDNDYCRFAFVRNPLDRLVSCYTQKIVLYARQYNMPIEFWRYGKRFSRDMSFEQFVISVSRIPDAYSDIHFRSQYCFIYHRGECMVDFVGHFESLEEDWAQLVERFAFPELPHYNRSA
;
A
#
# COMPACT_ATOMS: atom_id res chain seq x y z
N MET A 1 -3.84 -8.36 31.29
CA MET A 1 -3.19 -8.91 30.08
C MET A 1 -4.20 -9.76 29.32
N PRO A 2 -4.60 -9.43 28.10
CA PRO A 2 -5.49 -10.29 27.32
C PRO A 2 -4.72 -11.55 26.91
N SER A 3 -5.33 -12.72 27.11
CA SER A 3 -4.73 -14.03 26.87
C SER A 3 -4.35 -14.22 25.39
N ALA A 4 -3.32 -15.02 25.12
CA ALA A 4 -2.84 -15.33 23.76
C ALA A 4 -3.96 -15.89 22.85
N LEU A 5 -4.96 -16.56 23.40
CA LEU A 5 -6.16 -17.05 22.71
C LEU A 5 -7.03 -15.92 22.15
N HIS A 6 -7.13 -14.78 22.83
CA HIS A 6 -7.93 -13.64 22.37
C HIS A 6 -7.30 -12.95 21.16
N LYS A 7 -5.95 -12.85 21.14
CA LYS A 7 -5.20 -12.30 19.99
C LYS A 7 -5.29 -13.18 18.75
N SER A 8 -5.25 -14.50 18.90
CA SER A 8 -5.35 -15.47 17.81
C SER A 8 -6.73 -15.47 17.15
N PHE A 9 -7.81 -15.35 17.91
CA PHE A 9 -9.18 -15.33 17.39
C PHE A 9 -9.45 -14.10 16.54
N TRP A 10 -9.00 -12.93 16.96
CA TRP A 10 -9.14 -11.68 16.19
C TRP A 10 -8.29 -11.66 14.92
N SER A 11 -7.08 -12.24 14.95
CA SER A 11 -6.22 -12.31 13.76
C SER A 11 -6.78 -13.25 12.69
N LEU A 12 -7.34 -14.38 13.08
CA LEU A 12 -8.01 -15.30 12.16
C LEU A 12 -9.29 -14.69 11.57
N SER A 13 -10.09 -14.02 12.38
CA SER A 13 -11.31 -13.32 11.95
C SER A 13 -10.98 -12.19 10.93
N LEU A 14 -9.94 -11.39 11.17
CA LEU A 14 -9.52 -10.32 10.27
C LEU A 14 -8.99 -10.87 8.93
N LYS A 15 -8.20 -11.94 8.94
CA LYS A 15 -7.71 -12.60 7.70
C LYS A 15 -8.86 -13.15 6.86
N THR A 16 -9.84 -13.78 7.49
CA THR A 16 -11.01 -14.35 6.80
C THR A 16 -11.89 -13.25 6.21
N VAL A 17 -12.13 -12.18 6.96
CA VAL A 17 -12.86 -10.99 6.51
C VAL A 17 -12.12 -10.31 5.35
N ASP A 18 -10.81 -10.19 5.39
CA ASP A 18 -10.01 -9.61 4.30
C ASP A 18 -10.04 -10.45 3.03
N GLN A 19 -9.97 -11.76 3.18
CA GLN A 19 -10.07 -12.67 2.04
C GLN A 19 -11.46 -12.61 1.38
N ALA A 20 -12.51 -12.55 2.20
CA ALA A 20 -13.88 -12.37 1.73
C ALA A 20 -14.06 -10.99 1.06
N LYS A 21 -13.53 -9.93 1.65
CA LYS A 21 -13.54 -8.57 1.08
C LYS A 21 -12.81 -8.50 -0.27
N ARG A 22 -11.63 -9.14 -0.40
CA ARG A 22 -10.89 -9.19 -1.66
C ARG A 22 -11.65 -9.96 -2.74
N ARG A 23 -12.28 -11.10 -2.39
CA ARG A 23 -13.12 -11.87 -3.30
C ARG A 23 -14.35 -11.08 -3.75
N LEU A 24 -14.99 -10.38 -2.81
CA LEU A 24 -16.15 -9.53 -3.10
C LEU A 24 -15.77 -8.33 -3.97
N LYS A 25 -14.69 -7.61 -3.65
CA LYS A 25 -14.16 -6.49 -4.45
C LYS A 25 -13.84 -6.87 -5.90
N ASN A 26 -13.44 -8.11 -6.12
CA ASN A 26 -13.06 -8.64 -7.44
C ASN A 26 -14.21 -9.36 -8.15
N SER A 27 -15.40 -9.45 -7.55
CA SER A 27 -16.55 -10.06 -8.20
C SER A 27 -17.15 -9.12 -9.26
N ARG A 28 -17.61 -9.68 -10.37
CA ARG A 28 -18.31 -8.92 -11.42
C ARG A 28 -19.53 -8.17 -10.89
N LEU A 29 -20.25 -8.78 -9.93
CA LEU A 29 -21.41 -8.19 -9.29
C LEU A 29 -21.04 -6.94 -8.48
N PHE A 30 -19.93 -6.99 -7.73
CA PHE A 30 -19.44 -5.85 -6.95
C PHE A 30 -18.95 -4.71 -7.85
N CYS A 31 -18.32 -5.05 -8.98
CA CYS A 31 -17.91 -4.07 -9.99
C CYS A 31 -19.11 -3.43 -10.70
N ALA A 32 -20.25 -4.13 -10.80
CA ALA A 32 -21.47 -3.62 -11.41
C ALA A 32 -22.30 -2.69 -10.49
N LEU A 33 -22.05 -2.71 -9.18
CA LEU A 33 -22.76 -1.90 -8.19
C LEU A 33 -21.85 -0.83 -7.59
N PRO A 34 -21.66 0.31 -8.29
CA PRO A 34 -20.71 1.35 -7.90
C PRO A 34 -20.88 1.81 -6.44
N PHE A 35 -22.09 1.90 -5.93
CA PHE A 35 -22.36 2.39 -4.60
C PHE A 35 -21.82 1.45 -3.49
N LEU A 36 -21.73 0.14 -3.71
CA LEU A 36 -21.15 -0.81 -2.75
C LEU A 36 -19.62 -0.69 -2.65
N GLN A 37 -18.99 -0.11 -3.68
CA GLN A 37 -17.55 0.14 -3.68
C GLN A 37 -17.16 1.32 -2.77
N TYR A 38 -18.14 2.10 -2.35
CA TYR A 38 -18.01 3.38 -1.69
C TYR A 38 -18.00 3.34 -0.16
N THR A 39 -18.11 2.18 0.43
CA THR A 39 -18.07 2.10 1.87
C THR A 39 -16.63 2.24 2.38
N TYR A 40 -16.34 3.30 3.10
CA TYR A 40 -15.12 3.53 3.91
C TYR A 40 -14.69 2.31 4.73
N LEU A 41 -15.58 1.37 4.95
CA LEU A 41 -15.38 0.10 5.63
C LEU A 41 -14.35 -0.82 4.94
N PHE A 42 -14.03 -0.58 3.66
CA PHE A 42 -13.18 -1.48 2.88
C PHE A 42 -11.75 -1.00 2.68
N ASP A 43 -11.44 0.26 3.01
CA ASP A 43 -10.15 0.87 2.66
C ASP A 43 -9.56 1.71 3.81
N VAL A 44 -9.50 1.12 4.98
CA VAL A 44 -8.81 1.70 6.13
C VAL A 44 -7.31 1.63 5.87
N SER A 45 -6.60 2.73 6.11
CA SER A 45 -5.13 2.74 6.11
C SER A 45 -4.61 1.67 7.04
N ARG A 46 -3.70 0.84 6.55
CA ARG A 46 -3.16 -0.31 7.28
C ARG A 46 -1.66 -0.25 7.32
N ALA A 47 -1.11 -0.56 8.47
CA ALA A 47 0.31 -0.82 8.64
C ALA A 47 0.60 -2.32 8.60
N ILE A 48 1.73 -2.68 8.05
CA ILE A 48 2.40 -3.94 8.30
C ILE A 48 3.02 -3.83 9.68
N VAL A 49 2.64 -4.73 10.57
CA VAL A 49 3.12 -4.74 11.95
C VAL A 49 4.23 -5.77 12.10
N VAL A 50 5.33 -5.33 12.70
CA VAL A 50 6.47 -6.17 13.07
C VAL A 50 6.66 -6.07 14.57
N PRO A 51 6.01 -6.94 15.36
CA PRO A 51 6.00 -6.85 16.83
C PRO A 51 7.40 -6.91 17.47
N GLN A 52 8.29 -7.70 16.88
CA GLN A 52 9.67 -7.88 17.36
C GLN A 52 10.48 -6.57 17.33
N LEU A 53 10.16 -5.69 16.39
CA LEU A 53 10.80 -4.39 16.21
C LEU A 53 9.96 -3.23 16.76
N LYS A 54 8.78 -3.51 17.32
CA LYS A 54 7.78 -2.48 17.64
C LYS A 54 7.55 -1.51 16.47
N LEU A 55 7.37 -2.04 15.29
CA LEU A 55 7.33 -1.31 14.03
C LEU A 55 5.98 -1.44 13.35
N GLY A 56 5.49 -0.31 12.80
CA GLY A 56 4.34 -0.23 11.92
C GLY A 56 4.73 0.43 10.58
N PHE A 57 4.87 -0.34 9.51
CA PHE A 57 5.13 0.19 8.18
C PHE A 57 3.84 0.38 7.38
N VAL A 58 3.56 1.61 6.93
CA VAL A 58 2.43 1.92 6.04
C VAL A 58 2.86 1.81 4.58
N PRO A 59 2.47 0.74 3.88
CA PRO A 59 2.94 0.46 2.52
C PRO A 59 2.20 1.33 1.48
N THR A 60 2.68 2.55 1.26
CA THR A 60 2.18 3.43 0.19
C THR A 60 2.65 2.90 -1.17
N PRO A 61 1.76 2.70 -2.15
CA PRO A 61 2.17 2.21 -3.47
C PRO A 61 3.02 3.23 -4.24
N LYS A 62 3.96 2.74 -5.05
CA LYS A 62 4.81 3.50 -5.99
C LYS A 62 5.93 4.34 -5.34
N VAL A 63 6.34 3.99 -4.12
CA VAL A 63 7.39 4.63 -3.33
C VAL A 63 8.47 3.63 -2.88
N ALA A 64 8.97 2.77 -3.76
CA ALA A 64 9.91 1.68 -3.44
C ALA A 64 9.40 0.64 -2.43
N ASN A 65 8.10 0.47 -2.31
CA ASN A 65 7.44 -0.40 -1.33
C ASN A 65 7.96 -1.86 -1.34
N ARG A 66 8.37 -2.38 -2.51
CA ARG A 66 8.94 -3.73 -2.63
C ARG A 66 10.30 -3.83 -1.95
N SER A 67 11.15 -2.82 -2.14
CA SER A 67 12.48 -2.75 -1.52
C SER A 67 12.39 -2.66 0.00
N MET A 68 11.51 -1.79 0.51
CA MET A 68 11.29 -1.66 1.96
C MET A 68 10.75 -2.95 2.58
N LYS A 69 9.78 -3.60 1.93
CA LYS A 69 9.28 -4.91 2.39
C LYS A 69 10.37 -5.98 2.39
N ALA A 70 11.26 -5.96 1.41
CA ALA A 70 12.38 -6.91 1.37
C ALA A 70 13.35 -6.68 2.53
N ALA A 71 13.72 -5.42 2.78
CA ALA A 71 14.58 -5.05 3.90
C ALA A 71 13.96 -5.46 5.25
N ILE A 72 12.68 -5.14 5.47
CA ILE A 72 11.97 -5.55 6.70
C ILE A 72 11.93 -7.08 6.83
N ALA A 73 11.62 -7.79 5.73
CA ALA A 73 11.53 -9.26 5.76
C ALA A 73 12.87 -9.91 6.13
N VAL A 74 13.97 -9.44 5.57
CA VAL A 74 15.33 -9.95 5.86
C VAL A 74 15.74 -9.61 7.30
N THR A 75 15.33 -8.47 7.85
CA THR A 75 15.62 -8.12 9.26
C THR A 75 14.88 -9.04 10.23
N VAL A 76 13.66 -9.46 9.90
CA VAL A 76 12.86 -10.39 10.72
C VAL A 76 13.34 -11.83 10.56
N ASP A 77 13.69 -12.22 9.34
CA ASP A 77 14.22 -13.54 8.99
C ASP A 77 15.40 -13.37 8.04
N PRO A 78 16.66 -13.42 8.55
CA PRO A 78 17.86 -13.26 7.73
C PRO A 78 18.00 -14.28 6.59
N GLN A 79 17.27 -15.39 6.66
CA GLN A 79 17.25 -16.42 5.61
C GLN A 79 16.13 -16.18 4.58
N PHE A 80 15.36 -15.10 4.72
CA PHE A 80 14.27 -14.80 3.80
C PHE A 80 14.77 -14.64 2.37
N LYS A 81 14.32 -15.54 1.47
CA LYS A 81 14.64 -15.55 0.02
C LYS A 81 13.38 -15.42 -0.85
N GLY A 82 12.24 -15.18 -0.24
CA GLY A 82 10.96 -15.14 -0.92
C GLY A 82 10.68 -13.84 -1.65
N GLU A 83 9.53 -13.79 -2.32
CA GLU A 83 8.98 -12.56 -2.88
C GLU A 83 8.42 -11.66 -1.76
N PRO A 84 8.93 -10.44 -1.54
CA PRO A 84 8.54 -9.60 -0.40
C PRO A 84 7.04 -9.29 -0.32
N HIS A 85 6.35 -9.23 -1.46
CA HIS A 85 4.89 -9.02 -1.48
C HIS A 85 4.10 -10.25 -1.03
N ARG A 86 4.72 -11.44 -1.07
CA ARG A 86 4.11 -12.72 -0.67
C ARG A 86 4.50 -13.16 0.73
N ALA A 87 5.38 -12.41 1.40
CA ALA A 87 5.69 -12.67 2.80
C ALA A 87 4.41 -12.62 3.66
N ASN A 88 4.40 -13.38 4.75
CA ASN A 88 3.23 -13.48 5.63
C ASN A 88 3.12 -12.23 6.52
N TRP A 89 2.72 -11.09 5.92
CA TRP A 89 2.56 -9.83 6.63
C TRP A 89 1.31 -9.80 7.47
N GLU A 90 1.44 -9.39 8.72
CA GLU A 90 0.32 -9.00 9.55
C GLU A 90 -0.06 -7.54 9.25
N TYR A 91 -1.31 -7.33 8.83
CA TYR A 91 -1.84 -6.02 8.53
C TYR A 91 -2.83 -5.58 9.61
N THR A 92 -2.56 -4.44 10.23
CA THR A 92 -3.42 -3.85 11.26
C THR A 92 -3.91 -2.48 10.80
N PRO A 93 -5.20 -2.12 11.07
CA PRO A 93 -5.64 -0.75 10.85
C PRO A 93 -4.74 0.23 11.59
N LEU A 94 -4.23 1.25 10.88
CA LEU A 94 -3.27 2.20 11.44
C LEU A 94 -3.78 2.90 12.69
N ALA A 95 -5.10 3.18 12.75
CA ALA A 95 -5.72 3.78 13.91
C ALA A 95 -5.59 2.94 15.20
N LEU A 96 -5.46 1.61 15.09
CA LEU A 96 -5.27 0.73 16.26
C LEU A 96 -3.82 0.73 16.79
N LEU A 97 -2.90 1.36 16.08
CA LEU A 97 -1.51 1.51 16.51
C LEU A 97 -1.23 2.85 17.19
N ARG A 98 -2.26 3.72 17.33
CA ARG A 98 -2.10 5.08 17.83
C ARG A 98 -1.58 5.14 19.27
N ASP A 99 -2.10 4.26 20.12
CA ASP A 99 -1.84 4.26 21.57
C ASP A 99 -0.80 3.18 21.97
N ASN A 100 -0.02 2.69 21.03
CA ASN A 100 0.98 1.66 21.27
C ASN A 100 2.40 2.23 21.06
N ASP A 101 3.39 1.60 21.69
CA ASP A 101 4.83 1.93 21.58
C ASP A 101 5.44 1.62 20.20
N TYR A 102 4.62 1.50 19.17
CA TYR A 102 5.08 1.21 17.82
C TYR A 102 5.58 2.48 17.12
N CYS A 103 6.77 2.43 16.57
CA CYS A 103 7.21 3.43 15.62
C CYS A 103 6.55 3.19 14.27
N ARG A 104 5.72 4.12 13.86
CA ARG A 104 4.99 4.04 12.58
C ARG A 104 5.69 4.88 11.54
N PHE A 105 5.97 4.29 10.39
CA PHE A 105 6.56 5.05 9.30
C PHE A 105 5.89 4.78 7.96
N ALA A 106 6.00 5.77 7.08
CA ALA A 106 5.59 5.69 5.68
C ALA A 106 6.62 6.41 4.81
N PHE A 107 6.63 6.08 3.53
CA PHE A 107 7.29 6.90 2.52
C PHE A 107 6.25 7.47 1.57
N VAL A 108 6.52 8.69 1.11
CA VAL A 108 5.73 9.40 0.10
C VAL A 108 6.62 9.74 -1.09
N ARG A 109 6.02 10.15 -2.18
CA ARG A 109 6.70 10.54 -3.42
C ARG A 109 6.02 11.76 -4.01
N ASN A 110 6.73 12.57 -4.78
CA ASN A 110 6.11 13.63 -5.59
C ASN A 110 4.87 13.09 -6.31
N PRO A 111 3.70 13.72 -6.17
CA PRO A 111 2.45 13.19 -6.71
C PRO A 111 2.48 12.97 -8.23
N LEU A 112 3.13 13.85 -8.99
CA LEU A 112 3.25 13.73 -10.45
C LEU A 112 4.14 12.53 -10.82
N ASP A 113 5.30 12.39 -10.20
CA ASP A 113 6.22 11.26 -10.45
C ASP A 113 5.59 9.94 -10.04
N ARG A 114 4.77 9.96 -8.99
CA ARG A 114 4.00 8.80 -8.57
C ARG A 114 2.95 8.42 -9.60
N LEU A 115 2.27 9.39 -10.22
CA LEU A 115 1.31 9.16 -11.32
C LEU A 115 2.02 8.64 -12.58
N VAL A 116 3.17 9.21 -12.95
CA VAL A 116 4.01 8.71 -14.05
C VAL A 116 4.36 7.24 -13.80
N SER A 117 4.85 6.91 -12.60
CA SER A 117 5.18 5.54 -12.23
C SER A 117 3.97 4.59 -12.26
N CYS A 118 2.79 5.08 -11.90
CA CYS A 118 1.54 4.31 -11.99
C CYS A 118 1.15 4.05 -13.45
N TYR A 119 1.14 5.09 -14.29
CA TYR A 119 0.82 5.00 -15.71
C TYR A 119 1.78 4.04 -16.43
N THR A 120 3.08 4.24 -16.25
CA THR A 120 4.10 3.38 -16.87
C THR A 120 3.87 1.91 -16.51
N GLN A 121 3.69 1.60 -15.23
CA GLN A 121 3.50 0.22 -14.83
C GLN A 121 2.16 -0.36 -15.26
N LYS A 122 1.06 0.38 -15.07
CA LYS A 122 -0.30 -0.17 -15.23
C LYS A 122 -0.80 -0.09 -16.67
N ILE A 123 -0.44 0.95 -17.40
CA ILE A 123 -0.88 1.14 -18.79
C ILE A 123 0.22 0.66 -19.75
N VAL A 124 1.42 1.23 -19.68
CA VAL A 124 2.45 0.96 -20.69
C VAL A 124 2.98 -0.48 -20.57
N LEU A 125 3.42 -0.90 -19.40
CA LEU A 125 4.07 -2.20 -19.21
C LEU A 125 3.08 -3.35 -19.02
N TYR A 126 1.90 -3.10 -18.48
CA TYR A 126 0.95 -4.17 -18.20
C TYR A 126 -0.22 -4.20 -19.19
N ALA A 127 -1.03 -3.14 -19.26
CA ALA A 127 -2.26 -3.17 -20.05
C ALA A 127 -2.01 -3.31 -21.55
N ARG A 128 -0.93 -2.73 -22.09
CA ARG A 128 -0.57 -2.86 -23.51
C ARG A 128 -0.11 -4.28 -23.88
N GLN A 129 0.52 -4.98 -22.95
CA GLN A 129 1.06 -6.33 -23.20
C GLN A 129 0.02 -7.43 -22.91
N TYR A 130 -0.86 -7.20 -21.93
CA TYR A 130 -1.81 -8.22 -21.46
C TYR A 130 -3.24 -7.71 -21.60
N ASN A 131 -3.84 -7.30 -20.48
CA ASN A 131 -5.18 -6.73 -20.40
C ASN A 131 -5.21 -5.65 -19.35
N MET A 132 -6.26 -4.82 -19.36
CA MET A 132 -6.44 -3.84 -18.28
C MET A 132 -6.38 -4.53 -16.92
N PRO A 133 -5.60 -3.96 -15.96
CA PRO A 133 -5.54 -4.48 -14.61
C PRO A 133 -6.94 -4.61 -14.00
N ILE A 134 -7.20 -5.71 -13.29
CA ILE A 134 -8.52 -6.00 -12.71
C ILE A 134 -9.01 -4.88 -11.78
N GLU A 135 -8.09 -4.23 -11.08
CA GLU A 135 -8.39 -3.09 -10.22
C GLU A 135 -8.95 -1.87 -10.98
N PHE A 136 -8.73 -1.79 -12.30
CA PHE A 136 -9.25 -0.71 -13.16
C PHE A 136 -10.60 -1.04 -13.79
N TRP A 137 -11.04 -2.27 -13.76
CA TRP A 137 -12.33 -2.67 -14.34
C TRP A 137 -13.52 -1.95 -13.71
N ARG A 138 -13.43 -1.60 -12.43
CA ARG A 138 -14.47 -0.85 -11.72
C ARG A 138 -14.73 0.56 -12.30
N TYR A 139 -13.80 1.08 -13.07
CA TYR A 139 -13.94 2.39 -13.72
C TYR A 139 -14.52 2.30 -15.14
N GLY A 140 -14.88 1.10 -15.60
CA GLY A 140 -15.45 0.86 -16.92
C GLY A 140 -14.49 1.32 -18.02
N LYS A 141 -15.03 2.09 -18.99
CA LYS A 141 -14.25 2.59 -20.13
C LYS A 141 -13.38 3.82 -19.84
N ARG A 142 -13.27 4.24 -18.57
CA ARG A 142 -12.47 5.44 -18.21
C ARG A 142 -10.98 5.25 -18.43
N PHE A 143 -10.50 4.01 -18.33
CA PHE A 143 -9.13 3.64 -18.63
C PHE A 143 -9.08 2.72 -19.84
N SER A 144 -8.14 2.98 -20.75
CA SER A 144 -7.85 2.13 -21.90
C SER A 144 -6.35 1.88 -22.01
N ARG A 145 -5.97 0.79 -22.66
CA ARG A 145 -4.56 0.42 -22.85
C ARG A 145 -3.81 1.38 -23.78
N ASP A 146 -4.53 2.07 -24.66
CA ASP A 146 -3.95 2.94 -25.69
C ASP A 146 -3.98 4.42 -25.26
N MET A 147 -4.44 4.73 -24.04
CA MET A 147 -4.54 6.10 -23.56
C MET A 147 -3.18 6.75 -23.38
N SER A 148 -3.11 8.07 -23.64
CA SER A 148 -1.92 8.88 -23.35
C SER A 148 -1.80 9.15 -21.85
N PHE A 149 -0.61 9.62 -21.40
CA PHE A 149 -0.42 10.04 -20.02
C PHE A 149 -1.36 11.20 -19.63
N GLU A 150 -1.55 12.16 -20.53
CA GLU A 150 -2.49 13.26 -20.30
C GLU A 150 -3.92 12.76 -20.07
N GLN A 151 -4.40 11.86 -20.93
CA GLN A 151 -5.72 11.23 -20.77
C GLN A 151 -5.84 10.45 -19.44
N PHE A 152 -4.75 9.81 -19.02
CA PHE A 152 -4.69 9.11 -17.73
C PHE A 152 -4.81 10.09 -16.56
N VAL A 153 -4.06 11.21 -16.58
CA VAL A 153 -4.13 12.26 -15.56
C VAL A 153 -5.54 12.85 -15.48
N ILE A 154 -6.14 13.21 -16.61
CA ILE A 154 -7.52 13.73 -16.67
C ILE A 154 -8.51 12.70 -16.11
N SER A 155 -8.32 11.41 -16.42
CA SER A 155 -9.20 10.35 -15.91
C SER A 155 -9.07 10.19 -14.40
N VAL A 156 -7.85 10.22 -13.87
CA VAL A 156 -7.57 10.13 -12.43
C VAL A 156 -8.10 11.34 -11.68
N SER A 157 -7.88 12.56 -12.19
CA SER A 157 -8.31 13.81 -11.53
C SER A 157 -9.83 13.91 -11.30
N ARG A 158 -10.60 13.16 -12.09
CA ARG A 158 -12.06 13.09 -11.98
C ARG A 158 -12.56 11.99 -11.03
N ILE A 159 -11.65 11.28 -10.36
CA ILE A 159 -12.01 10.21 -9.42
C ILE A 159 -11.71 10.71 -8.00
N PRO A 160 -12.73 10.94 -7.17
CA PRO A 160 -12.52 11.30 -5.77
C PRO A 160 -11.69 10.24 -5.04
N ASP A 161 -10.90 10.64 -4.04
CA ASP A 161 -10.01 9.76 -3.29
C ASP A 161 -10.71 8.54 -2.68
N ALA A 162 -11.93 8.73 -2.18
CA ALA A 162 -12.74 7.63 -1.65
C ALA A 162 -12.96 6.49 -2.65
N TYR A 163 -12.85 6.78 -3.95
CA TYR A 163 -13.10 5.86 -5.06
C TYR A 163 -11.85 5.47 -5.80
N SER A 164 -10.75 6.15 -5.51
CA SER A 164 -9.48 5.96 -6.18
C SER A 164 -8.85 4.61 -5.85
N ASP A 165 -8.22 4.01 -6.85
CA ASP A 165 -7.35 2.86 -6.62
C ASP A 165 -6.11 3.28 -5.83
N ILE A 166 -5.60 2.37 -5.00
CA ILE A 166 -4.46 2.64 -4.12
C ILE A 166 -3.21 3.13 -4.86
N HIS A 167 -3.05 2.79 -6.15
CA HIS A 167 -1.88 3.18 -6.92
C HIS A 167 -1.86 4.65 -7.34
N PHE A 168 -3.03 5.30 -7.40
CA PHE A 168 -3.15 6.73 -7.72
C PHE A 168 -3.95 7.54 -6.70
N ARG A 169 -4.51 6.91 -5.64
CA ARG A 169 -5.14 7.61 -4.51
C ARG A 169 -4.17 8.60 -3.88
N SER A 170 -4.67 9.72 -3.37
CA SER A 170 -3.88 10.67 -2.59
C SER A 170 -3.13 9.97 -1.45
N GLN A 171 -1.85 10.31 -1.30
CA GLN A 171 -1.00 9.74 -0.25
C GLN A 171 -1.45 10.16 1.14
N TYR A 172 -2.08 11.34 1.23
CA TYR A 172 -2.73 11.81 2.44
C TYR A 172 -3.67 10.76 3.05
N CYS A 173 -4.46 10.07 2.21
CA CYS A 173 -5.40 9.05 2.67
C CYS A 173 -4.75 7.82 3.32
N PHE A 174 -3.44 7.61 3.15
CA PHE A 174 -2.73 6.49 3.75
C PHE A 174 -2.18 6.81 5.14
N ILE A 175 -1.79 8.07 5.36
CA ILE A 175 -1.02 8.48 6.54
C ILE A 175 -1.74 9.49 7.44
N TYR A 176 -2.85 10.06 6.98
CA TYR A 176 -3.67 10.98 7.77
C TYR A 176 -5.04 10.38 8.09
N HIS A 177 -5.54 10.71 9.28
CA HIS A 177 -6.90 10.43 9.70
C HIS A 177 -7.48 11.66 10.40
N ARG A 178 -8.60 12.18 9.90
CA ARG A 178 -9.28 13.38 10.44
C ARG A 178 -8.36 14.59 10.64
N GLY A 179 -7.41 14.79 9.73
CA GLY A 179 -6.46 15.91 9.77
C GLY A 179 -5.20 15.65 10.60
N GLU A 180 -5.11 14.54 11.32
CA GLU A 180 -3.94 14.18 12.12
C GLU A 180 -3.03 13.20 11.36
N CYS A 181 -1.72 13.44 11.41
CA CYS A 181 -0.74 12.49 10.90
C CYS A 181 -0.67 11.26 11.82
N MET A 182 -0.84 10.09 11.25
CA MET A 182 -0.92 8.83 11.98
C MET A 182 0.41 8.06 12.02
N VAL A 183 1.45 8.62 11.44
CA VAL A 183 2.80 8.03 11.44
C VAL A 183 3.80 8.94 12.14
N ASP A 184 4.82 8.36 12.73
CA ASP A 184 5.84 9.06 13.49
C ASP A 184 7.01 9.53 12.60
N PHE A 185 7.16 8.89 11.42
CA PHE A 185 8.17 9.24 10.43
C PHE A 185 7.59 9.18 9.01
N VAL A 186 7.81 10.24 8.24
CA VAL A 186 7.46 10.33 6.81
C VAL A 186 8.73 10.55 6.01
N GLY A 187 9.21 9.50 5.35
CA GLY A 187 10.32 9.62 4.40
C GLY A 187 9.84 9.96 2.99
N HIS A 188 10.72 10.48 2.17
CA HIS A 188 10.47 10.90 0.80
C HIS A 188 11.23 10.02 -0.18
N PHE A 189 10.57 9.65 -1.28
CA PHE A 189 11.22 8.86 -2.34
C PHE A 189 12.37 9.62 -3.00
N GLU A 190 12.29 10.93 -3.04
CA GLU A 190 13.26 11.83 -3.61
C GLU A 190 14.58 11.89 -2.80
N SER A 191 14.51 11.63 -1.50
CA SER A 191 15.64 11.49 -0.56
C SER A 191 15.69 10.10 0.07
N LEU A 192 15.34 9.07 -0.73
CA LEU A 192 15.09 7.71 -0.24
C LEU A 192 16.28 7.13 0.55
N GLU A 193 17.50 7.32 0.08
CA GLU A 193 18.70 6.77 0.72
C GLU A 193 18.98 7.45 2.06
N GLU A 194 18.84 8.77 2.12
CA GLU A 194 19.05 9.58 3.32
C GLU A 194 17.97 9.30 4.37
N ASP A 195 16.72 9.30 3.96
CA ASP A 195 15.59 9.03 4.86
C ASP A 195 15.57 7.56 5.33
N TRP A 196 15.99 6.62 4.47
CA TRP A 196 16.12 5.22 4.86
C TRP A 196 17.25 5.00 5.86
N ALA A 197 18.37 5.74 5.74
CA ALA A 197 19.50 5.63 6.66
C ALA A 197 19.08 5.92 8.12
N GLN A 198 18.14 6.83 8.36
CA GLN A 198 17.61 7.11 9.70
C GLN A 198 16.88 5.88 10.29
N LEU A 199 16.19 5.11 9.44
CA LEU A 199 15.53 3.88 9.86
C LEU A 199 16.52 2.71 10.01
N VAL A 200 17.58 2.68 9.21
CA VAL A 200 18.69 1.72 9.37
C VAL A 200 19.35 1.89 10.75
N GLU A 201 19.63 3.12 11.14
CA GLU A 201 20.21 3.41 12.46
C GLU A 201 19.29 2.93 13.60
N ARG A 202 17.99 3.12 13.45
CA ARG A 202 17.01 2.80 14.50
C ARG A 202 16.66 1.31 14.58
N PHE A 203 16.56 0.62 13.45
CA PHE A 203 16.01 -0.73 13.34
C PHE A 203 16.99 -1.78 12.84
N ALA A 204 18.25 -1.41 12.57
CA ALA A 204 19.26 -2.26 11.96
C ALA A 204 18.79 -2.87 10.61
N PHE A 205 18.05 -2.11 9.81
CA PHE A 205 17.65 -2.55 8.48
C PHE A 205 18.87 -2.67 7.57
N PRO A 206 18.87 -3.59 6.60
CA PRO A 206 19.86 -3.60 5.53
C PRO A 206 19.64 -2.42 4.59
N GLU A 207 20.64 -2.15 3.75
CA GLU A 207 20.47 -1.26 2.60
C GLU A 207 19.31 -1.70 1.72
N LEU A 208 18.64 -0.74 1.09
CA LEU A 208 17.51 -1.06 0.23
C LEU A 208 17.96 -1.80 -1.03
N PRO A 209 17.45 -3.01 -1.29
CA PRO A 209 17.71 -3.67 -2.55
C PRO A 209 17.01 -2.91 -3.69
N HIS A 210 17.71 -2.72 -4.79
CA HIS A 210 17.19 -2.04 -5.97
C HIS A 210 16.25 -2.96 -6.78
N TYR A 211 14.97 -2.94 -6.46
CA TYR A 211 13.92 -3.52 -7.30
C TYR A 211 13.33 -2.44 -8.21
N ASN A 212 13.23 -2.69 -9.50
CA ASN A 212 12.58 -1.83 -10.48
C ASN A 212 13.20 -0.41 -10.58
N ARG A 213 14.41 -0.29 -11.09
CA ARG A 213 14.86 0.99 -11.63
C ARG A 213 13.90 1.36 -12.76
N SER A 214 13.15 2.45 -12.58
CA SER A 214 12.47 3.09 -13.70
C SER A 214 13.56 3.56 -14.66
N ALA A 215 13.62 2.96 -15.85
CA ALA A 215 14.45 3.46 -16.93
C ALA A 215 13.98 4.84 -17.34
#